data_50ddd0c72c3bedf396a030131ad515d2
#
_entry.id   50ddd0c72c3bedf396a030131ad515d2
#
_cell.length_a   1.000
_cell.length_b   1.000
_cell.length_c   1.000
_cell.angle_alpha   90.00
_cell.angle_beta   90.00
_cell.angle_gamma   90.00
#
_symmetry.space_group_name_H-M   'P 1'
#
loop_
_entity.id
_entity.type
_entity.pdbx_description
1 polymer ?
#
loop_
_entity_poly.entity_id
_entity_poly.type
_entity_poly.pdbx_seq_one_letter_code
_entity_poly.pdbx_strand_id
1 'polypeptide(L)'
;SNADAGVALVLARPQGAATGTRGLSLFLLPARLPDGRANRYRIVRLKDKLGTRAMPSGEIILEGATAYMVGDPERGFVQMADMINMSRLSNGMRAAGLMRRALTEALFIARGRDAFGQPLIHLPLMRRQLLKIMLAAESARTITFRTALELAQADAGDSAARLRVRLLTPLLKFRACRDARRAAGDAMEVRGGAGYIEEWSDARVLRDAHLGSIWE
;
A
#
# COMPACT_ATOMS: atom_id res chain seq x y z
N SER A 1 -4.78 -3.24 12.21
CA SER A 1 -3.47 -2.87 12.79
C SER A 1 -2.47 -4.00 12.63
N ASN A 2 -1.18 -3.69 12.45
CA ASN A 2 -0.14 -4.71 12.46
C ASN A 2 0.04 -5.25 13.90
N ALA A 3 -0.18 -6.55 14.10
CA ALA A 3 -0.13 -7.17 15.43
C ALA A 3 1.30 -7.19 16.04
N ASP A 4 2.34 -7.14 15.19
CA ASP A 4 3.74 -7.16 15.62
C ASP A 4 4.33 -5.74 15.79
N ALA A 5 3.51 -4.70 15.64
CA ALA A 5 3.99 -3.33 15.77
C ALA A 5 4.39 -3.01 17.23
N GLY A 6 5.60 -2.50 17.45
CA GLY A 6 6.06 -2.02 18.76
C GLY A 6 5.34 -0.76 19.24
N VAL A 7 4.81 0.02 18.28
CA VAL A 7 4.02 1.25 18.54
C VAL A 7 2.90 1.39 17.52
N ALA A 8 1.81 2.04 17.92
CA ALA A 8 0.72 2.39 17.02
C ALA A 8 0.30 3.84 17.23
N LEU A 9 -0.10 4.52 16.15
CA LEU A 9 -0.78 5.80 16.21
C LEU A 9 -2.29 5.55 16.25
N VAL A 10 -2.97 6.16 17.19
CA VAL A 10 -4.39 5.98 17.45
C VAL A 10 -5.09 7.34 17.51
N LEU A 11 -6.18 7.48 16.78
CA LEU A 11 -7.10 8.60 16.96
C LEU A 11 -8.10 8.23 18.06
N ALA A 12 -8.18 9.04 19.08
CA ALA A 12 -9.15 8.87 20.15
C ALA A 12 -9.74 10.23 20.56
N ARG A 13 -10.92 10.15 21.14
CA ARG A 13 -11.61 11.33 21.68
C ARG A 13 -11.38 11.44 23.17
N PRO A 14 -10.68 12.50 23.64
CA PRO A 14 -10.60 12.79 25.08
C PRO A 14 -12.01 12.97 25.68
N GLN A 15 -12.14 12.66 26.94
CA GLN A 15 -13.38 12.90 27.69
C GLN A 15 -13.72 14.39 27.66
N GLY A 16 -14.97 14.73 27.32
CA GLY A 16 -15.43 16.11 27.22
C GLY A 16 -15.06 16.85 25.93
N ALA A 17 -14.29 16.24 25.02
CA ALA A 17 -13.94 16.87 23.75
C ALA A 17 -15.14 16.95 22.79
N ALA A 18 -15.08 17.92 21.84
CA ALA A 18 -16.13 18.17 20.85
C ALA A 18 -16.45 16.95 19.99
N THR A 19 -17.66 16.90 19.44
CA THR A 19 -18.06 15.88 18.46
C THR A 19 -17.39 16.08 17.10
N GLY A 20 -17.41 15.07 16.22
CA GLY A 20 -16.79 15.11 14.91
C GLY A 20 -15.26 14.99 14.94
N THR A 21 -14.61 15.31 13.84
CA THR A 21 -13.14 15.16 13.68
C THR A 21 -12.34 16.17 14.48
N ARG A 22 -12.93 17.32 14.83
CA ARG A 22 -12.27 18.37 15.63
C ARG A 22 -12.00 17.97 17.07
N GLY A 23 -12.78 17.05 17.63
CA GLY A 23 -12.55 16.55 19.00
C GLY A 23 -11.63 15.32 19.06
N LEU A 24 -10.93 14.98 17.97
CA LEU A 24 -10.00 13.86 17.95
C LEU A 24 -8.57 14.34 18.22
N SER A 25 -7.90 13.68 19.15
CA SER A 25 -6.49 13.83 19.43
C SER A 25 -5.72 12.60 18.94
N LEU A 26 -4.44 12.80 18.60
CA LEU A 26 -3.55 11.73 18.18
C LEU A 26 -2.79 11.20 19.38
N PHE A 27 -2.70 9.89 19.51
CA PHE A 27 -2.00 9.21 20.59
C PHE A 27 -1.00 8.19 20.05
N LEU A 28 0.15 8.12 20.69
CA LEU A 28 1.10 7.03 20.56
C LEU A 28 0.74 5.94 21.57
N LEU A 29 0.44 4.75 21.07
CA LEU A 29 0.15 3.56 21.86
C LEU A 29 1.36 2.61 21.77
N PRO A 30 2.20 2.49 22.80
CA PRO A 30 3.32 1.55 22.78
C PRO A 30 2.84 0.15 23.12
N ALA A 31 3.49 -0.87 22.57
CA ALA A 31 3.26 -2.27 22.94
C ALA A 31 3.79 -2.60 24.34
N ARG A 32 4.89 -1.94 24.73
CA ARG A 32 5.50 -2.02 26.07
C ARG A 32 5.65 -0.64 26.67
N LEU A 33 5.40 -0.53 27.95
CA LEU A 33 5.59 0.69 28.72
C LEU A 33 7.07 0.91 29.02
N PRO A 34 7.49 2.14 29.44
CA PRO A 34 8.89 2.44 29.77
C PRO A 34 9.49 1.54 30.86
N ASP A 35 8.68 1.00 31.76
CA ASP A 35 9.09 0.05 32.79
C ASP A 35 9.22 -1.40 32.29
N GLY A 36 9.06 -1.64 30.97
CA GLY A 36 9.16 -2.95 30.33
C GLY A 36 7.89 -3.80 30.38
N ARG A 37 6.85 -3.40 31.12
CA ARG A 37 5.59 -4.13 31.18
C ARG A 37 4.85 -4.05 29.85
N ALA A 38 4.13 -5.13 29.49
CA ALA A 38 3.21 -5.12 28.38
C ALA A 38 2.08 -4.12 28.61
N ASN A 39 1.71 -3.36 27.60
CA ASN A 39 0.57 -2.44 27.67
C ASN A 39 -0.75 -3.20 27.71
N ARG A 40 -1.78 -2.59 28.25
CA ARG A 40 -3.10 -3.23 28.50
C ARG A 40 -3.98 -3.18 27.26
N TYR A 41 -3.59 -3.92 26.25
CA TYR A 41 -4.45 -4.23 25.09
C TYR A 41 -4.30 -5.71 24.70
N ARG A 42 -5.28 -6.21 24.03
CA ARG A 42 -5.35 -7.60 23.62
C ARG A 42 -5.61 -7.73 22.12
N ILE A 43 -4.85 -8.61 21.45
CA ILE A 43 -5.14 -9.01 20.09
C ILE A 43 -6.19 -10.12 20.15
N VAL A 44 -7.37 -9.86 19.60
CA VAL A 44 -8.49 -10.80 19.64
C VAL A 44 -8.28 -11.93 18.64
N ARG A 45 -7.89 -11.56 17.42
CA ARG A 45 -7.59 -12.50 16.34
C ARG A 45 -6.75 -11.83 15.26
N LEU A 46 -6.06 -12.63 14.47
CA LEU A 46 -5.52 -12.21 13.19
C LEU A 46 -6.57 -12.39 12.10
N LYS A 47 -6.65 -11.42 11.18
CA LYS A 47 -7.58 -11.48 10.05
C LYS A 47 -7.09 -12.49 9.02
N ASP A 48 -7.94 -13.44 8.63
CA ASP A 48 -7.72 -14.22 7.42
C ASP A 48 -8.03 -13.34 6.19
N LYS A 49 -7.02 -13.16 5.32
CA LYS A 49 -7.08 -12.18 4.23
C LYS A 49 -6.87 -12.86 2.89
N LEU A 50 -7.44 -12.28 1.83
CA LEU A 50 -7.24 -12.72 0.45
C LEU A 50 -5.75 -12.67 0.07
N GLY A 51 -5.06 -11.57 0.34
CA GLY A 51 -3.65 -11.32 0.05
C GLY A 51 -2.93 -10.64 1.20
N THR A 52 -1.66 -10.28 1.01
CA THR A 52 -0.80 -9.67 2.04
C THR A 52 -0.77 -10.47 3.34
N ARG A 53 -0.81 -11.80 3.24
CA ARG A 53 -0.93 -12.70 4.40
C ARG A 53 0.28 -12.66 5.32
N ALA A 54 1.45 -12.32 4.77
CA ALA A 54 2.67 -12.14 5.56
C ALA A 54 2.62 -10.93 6.53
N MET A 55 1.69 -9.99 6.32
CA MET A 55 1.47 -8.86 7.23
C MET A 55 0.38 -9.23 8.25
N PRO A 56 0.71 -9.41 9.56
CA PRO A 56 -0.24 -9.84 10.57
C PRO A 56 -1.20 -8.69 10.93
N SER A 57 -2.39 -8.69 10.36
CA SER A 57 -3.44 -7.70 10.65
C SER A 57 -4.32 -8.17 11.79
N GLY A 58 -4.19 -7.57 12.97
CA GLY A 58 -4.93 -7.92 14.17
C GLY A 58 -6.17 -7.03 14.42
N GLU A 59 -7.17 -7.60 15.06
CA GLU A 59 -8.22 -6.88 15.77
C GLU A 59 -7.80 -6.70 17.23
N ILE A 60 -7.82 -5.44 17.69
CA ILE A 60 -7.26 -5.07 19.00
C ILE A 60 -8.38 -4.49 19.87
N ILE A 61 -8.43 -4.93 21.14
CA ILE A 61 -9.28 -4.33 22.18
C ILE A 61 -8.36 -3.63 23.19
N LEU A 62 -8.65 -2.37 23.48
CA LEU A 62 -7.97 -1.60 24.50
C LEU A 62 -8.69 -1.79 25.85
N GLU A 63 -7.95 -2.22 26.89
CA GLU A 63 -8.49 -2.56 28.20
C GLU A 63 -7.86 -1.66 29.29
N GLY A 64 -7.97 -0.35 29.11
CA GLY A 64 -7.28 0.63 29.94
C GLY A 64 -5.81 0.79 29.55
N ALA A 65 -5.54 0.72 28.23
CA ALA A 65 -4.20 0.90 27.69
C ALA A 65 -3.67 2.31 27.93
N THR A 66 -2.39 2.42 28.28
CA THR A 66 -1.69 3.69 28.39
C THR A 66 -1.27 4.17 27.01
N ALA A 67 -1.57 5.43 26.71
CA ALA A 67 -1.15 6.09 25.47
C ALA A 67 -0.69 7.52 25.77
N TYR A 68 0.19 8.03 24.93
CA TYR A 68 0.78 9.36 25.06
C TYR A 68 0.24 10.27 23.97
N MET A 69 -0.24 11.45 24.33
CA MET A 69 -0.72 12.43 23.35
C MET A 69 0.44 12.90 22.46
N VAL A 70 0.17 12.98 21.15
CA VAL A 70 1.12 13.46 20.15
C VAL A 70 0.61 14.78 19.58
N GLY A 71 1.43 15.83 19.71
CA GLY A 71 1.12 17.17 19.20
C GLY A 71 -0.03 17.84 19.94
N ASP A 72 -0.78 18.68 19.23
CA ASP A 72 -1.84 19.50 19.81
C ASP A 72 -3.14 18.71 20.01
N PRO A 73 -3.83 18.85 21.15
CA PRO A 73 -5.17 18.33 21.33
C PRO A 73 -6.12 18.90 20.25
N GLU A 74 -7.15 18.14 19.91
CA GLU A 74 -8.17 18.53 18.91
C GLU A 74 -7.67 18.70 17.46
N ARG A 75 -6.38 18.47 17.20
CA ARG A 75 -5.79 18.46 15.86
C ARG A 75 -5.34 17.09 15.39
N GLY A 76 -5.67 16.05 16.12
CA GLY A 76 -5.22 14.68 15.85
C GLY A 76 -5.58 14.19 14.44
N PHE A 77 -6.75 14.56 13.91
CA PHE A 77 -7.13 14.18 12.56
C PHE A 77 -6.20 14.82 11.48
N VAL A 78 -5.83 16.08 11.67
CA VAL A 78 -4.89 16.77 10.75
C VAL A 78 -3.49 16.15 10.82
N GLN A 79 -3.02 15.87 12.04
CA GLN A 79 -1.73 15.21 12.26
C GLN A 79 -1.70 13.79 11.68
N MET A 80 -2.79 13.03 11.83
CA MET A 80 -2.92 11.71 11.21
C MET A 80 -2.93 11.77 9.68
N ALA A 81 -3.42 12.88 9.09
CA ALA A 81 -3.44 13.04 7.64
C ALA A 81 -2.02 13.06 7.03
N ASP A 82 -1.01 13.55 7.75
CA ASP A 82 0.37 13.53 7.28
C ASP A 82 0.90 12.08 7.22
N MET A 83 0.62 11.28 8.25
CA MET A 83 0.92 9.84 8.24
C MET A 83 0.18 9.11 7.11
N ILE A 84 -1.10 9.42 6.88
CA ILE A 84 -1.89 8.84 5.80
C ILE A 84 -1.29 9.17 4.43
N ASN A 85 -0.80 10.40 4.22
CA ASN A 85 -0.15 10.78 2.96
C ASN A 85 1.16 10.01 2.73
N MET A 86 1.96 9.79 3.78
CA MET A 86 3.14 8.94 3.70
C MET A 86 2.76 7.48 3.35
N SER A 87 1.71 6.97 3.98
CA SER A 87 1.17 5.64 3.68
C SER A 87 0.68 5.52 2.22
N ARG A 88 0.03 6.56 1.69
CA ARG A 88 -0.40 6.60 0.28
C ARG A 88 0.77 6.56 -0.70
N LEU A 89 1.84 7.32 -0.42
CA LEU A 89 3.07 7.25 -1.22
C LEU A 89 3.66 5.84 -1.20
N SER A 90 3.79 5.24 -0.02
CA SER A 90 4.26 3.86 0.16
C SER A 90 3.40 2.85 -0.61
N ASN A 91 2.07 3.00 -0.57
CA ASN A 91 1.15 2.14 -1.32
C ASN A 91 1.26 2.31 -2.83
N GLY A 92 1.48 3.53 -3.31
CA GLY A 92 1.76 3.81 -4.72
C GLY A 92 3.05 3.14 -5.18
N MET A 93 4.11 3.24 -4.39
CA MET A 93 5.39 2.58 -4.64
C MET A 93 5.26 1.05 -4.66
N ARG A 94 4.53 0.49 -3.68
CA ARG A 94 4.24 -0.95 -3.64
C ARG A 94 3.48 -1.40 -4.90
N ALA A 95 2.49 -0.64 -5.34
CA ALA A 95 1.74 -0.94 -6.55
C ALA A 95 2.62 -0.92 -7.80
N ALA A 96 3.52 0.05 -7.93
CA ALA A 96 4.52 0.10 -9.00
C ALA A 96 5.45 -1.12 -8.97
N GLY A 97 5.90 -1.55 -7.78
CA GLY A 97 6.70 -2.75 -7.58
C GLY A 97 5.97 -4.04 -7.99
N LEU A 98 4.68 -4.17 -7.64
CA LEU A 98 3.86 -5.31 -8.05
C LEU A 98 3.68 -5.37 -9.57
N MET A 99 3.41 -4.24 -10.22
CA MET A 99 3.33 -4.16 -11.68
C MET A 99 4.65 -4.50 -12.36
N ARG A 100 5.77 -4.05 -11.78
CA ARG A 100 7.10 -4.40 -12.28
C ARG A 100 7.35 -5.90 -12.18
N ARG A 101 6.99 -6.53 -11.06
CA ARG A 101 7.08 -7.99 -10.90
C ARG A 101 6.21 -8.71 -11.91
N ALA A 102 4.95 -8.32 -12.05
CA ALA A 102 4.01 -8.88 -13.02
C ALA A 102 4.56 -8.80 -14.46
N LEU A 103 5.10 -7.64 -14.85
CA LEU A 103 5.72 -7.46 -16.17
C LEU A 103 6.93 -8.38 -16.37
N THR A 104 7.78 -8.52 -15.36
CA THR A 104 8.97 -9.38 -15.44
C THR A 104 8.59 -10.85 -15.67
N GLU A 105 7.59 -11.34 -14.94
CA GLU A 105 7.06 -12.70 -15.13
C GLU A 105 6.44 -12.89 -16.52
N ALA A 106 5.59 -11.94 -16.94
CA ALA A 106 4.96 -11.98 -18.26
C ALA A 106 5.99 -11.98 -19.41
N LEU A 107 7.03 -11.15 -19.31
CA LEU A 107 8.11 -11.10 -20.31
C LEU A 107 8.93 -12.40 -20.33
N PHE A 108 9.21 -12.97 -19.15
CA PHE A 108 9.91 -14.25 -19.05
C PHE A 108 9.15 -15.36 -19.79
N ILE A 109 7.86 -15.49 -19.51
CA ILE A 109 7.01 -16.47 -20.17
C ILE A 109 6.88 -16.20 -21.67
N ALA A 110 6.65 -14.95 -22.07
CA ALA A 110 6.45 -14.61 -23.48
C ALA A 110 7.69 -14.85 -24.34
N ARG A 111 8.88 -14.82 -23.76
CA ARG A 111 10.15 -15.15 -24.44
C ARG A 111 10.42 -16.65 -24.51
N GLY A 112 10.02 -17.41 -23.49
CA GLY A 112 10.36 -18.82 -23.36
C GLY A 112 9.29 -19.81 -23.83
N ARG A 113 8.07 -19.33 -24.12
CA ARG A 113 6.96 -20.19 -24.55
C ARG A 113 6.62 -19.97 -26.00
N ASP A 114 6.55 -21.07 -26.75
CA ASP A 114 6.12 -21.08 -28.17
C ASP A 114 4.64 -21.36 -28.31
N ALA A 115 4.01 -20.71 -29.28
CA ALA A 115 2.69 -21.02 -29.81
C ALA A 115 2.60 -20.60 -31.28
N PHE A 116 1.85 -21.33 -32.05
CA PHE A 116 1.70 -21.09 -33.52
C PHE A 116 3.06 -21.02 -34.24
N GLY A 117 4.02 -21.84 -33.81
CA GLY A 117 5.33 -21.99 -34.46
C GLY A 117 6.32 -20.88 -34.14
N GLN A 118 6.09 -20.03 -33.14
CA GLN A 118 7.01 -18.95 -32.75
C GLN A 118 6.85 -18.58 -31.28
N PRO A 119 7.85 -17.93 -30.63
CA PRO A 119 7.75 -17.38 -29.29
C PRO A 119 6.58 -16.41 -29.13
N LEU A 120 5.87 -16.47 -28.01
CA LEU A 120 4.68 -15.63 -27.75
C LEU A 120 4.98 -14.13 -27.93
N ILE A 121 6.19 -13.70 -27.58
CA ILE A 121 6.61 -12.29 -27.70
C ILE A 121 6.57 -11.76 -29.14
N HIS A 122 6.57 -12.63 -30.15
CA HIS A 122 6.50 -12.24 -31.56
C HIS A 122 5.05 -12.11 -32.05
N LEU A 123 4.07 -12.62 -31.29
CA LEU A 123 2.65 -12.53 -31.65
C LEU A 123 2.14 -11.09 -31.44
N PRO A 124 1.47 -10.46 -32.44
CA PRO A 124 1.04 -9.06 -32.36
C PRO A 124 0.12 -8.77 -31.17
N LEU A 125 -0.84 -9.65 -30.87
CA LEU A 125 -1.74 -9.47 -29.73
C LEU A 125 -1.02 -9.59 -28.38
N MET A 126 -0.05 -10.51 -28.27
CA MET A 126 0.78 -10.65 -27.08
C MET A 126 1.64 -9.39 -26.87
N ARG A 127 2.26 -8.87 -27.92
CA ARG A 127 3.03 -7.62 -27.84
C ARG A 127 2.17 -6.45 -27.35
N ARG A 128 0.95 -6.36 -27.86
CA ARG A 128 -0.01 -5.34 -27.40
C ARG A 128 -0.33 -5.49 -25.92
N GLN A 129 -0.54 -6.73 -25.44
CA GLN A 129 -0.84 -7.01 -24.03
C GLN A 129 0.35 -6.66 -23.12
N LEU A 130 1.56 -7.10 -23.49
CA LEU A 130 2.78 -6.77 -22.77
C LEU A 130 3.03 -5.27 -22.72
N LEU A 131 2.76 -4.53 -23.80
CA LEU A 131 2.88 -3.09 -23.86
C LEU A 131 1.93 -2.39 -22.86
N LYS A 132 0.69 -2.85 -22.72
CA LYS A 132 -0.26 -2.31 -21.73
C LYS A 132 0.25 -2.47 -20.30
N ILE A 133 0.77 -3.66 -19.96
CA ILE A 133 1.35 -3.92 -18.63
C ILE A 133 2.57 -3.03 -18.41
N MET A 134 3.45 -2.92 -19.41
CA MET A 134 4.67 -2.11 -19.35
C MET A 134 4.36 -0.62 -19.15
N LEU A 135 3.44 -0.06 -19.93
CA LEU A 135 3.07 1.36 -19.81
C LEU A 135 2.50 1.69 -18.43
N ALA A 136 1.67 0.80 -17.87
CA ALA A 136 1.13 0.97 -16.53
C ALA A 136 2.24 0.94 -15.48
N ALA A 137 3.17 -0.02 -15.57
CA ALA A 137 4.30 -0.16 -14.64
C ALA A 137 5.24 1.04 -14.69
N GLU A 138 5.62 1.49 -15.89
CA GLU A 138 6.54 2.62 -16.06
C GLU A 138 5.90 3.96 -15.68
N SER A 139 4.62 4.16 -15.97
CA SER A 139 3.89 5.35 -15.53
C SER A 139 3.82 5.43 -14.00
N ALA A 140 3.49 4.32 -13.33
CA ALA A 140 3.45 4.27 -11.87
C ALA A 140 4.84 4.48 -11.25
N ARG A 141 5.89 3.92 -11.84
CA ARG A 141 7.26 4.13 -11.40
C ARG A 141 7.66 5.61 -11.50
N THR A 142 7.40 6.23 -12.64
CA THR A 142 7.76 7.63 -12.89
C THR A 142 7.06 8.57 -11.92
N ILE A 143 5.75 8.43 -11.74
CA ILE A 143 5.00 9.30 -10.81
C ILE A 143 5.38 9.04 -9.35
N THR A 144 5.77 7.81 -8.98
CA THR A 144 6.25 7.47 -7.63
C THR A 144 7.53 8.25 -7.31
N PHE A 145 8.54 8.18 -8.18
CA PHE A 145 9.79 8.89 -7.95
C PHE A 145 9.63 10.40 -8.03
N ARG A 146 8.77 10.91 -8.93
CA ARG A 146 8.42 12.33 -8.95
C ARG A 146 7.79 12.78 -7.64
N THR A 147 6.84 12.03 -7.10
CA THR A 147 6.18 12.36 -5.83
C THR A 147 7.16 12.30 -4.66
N ALA A 148 8.07 11.33 -4.64
CA ALA A 148 9.11 11.24 -3.62
C ALA A 148 10.09 12.42 -3.66
N LEU A 149 10.47 12.89 -4.85
CA LEU A 149 11.31 14.09 -5.03
C LEU A 149 10.59 15.34 -4.51
N GLU A 150 9.32 15.52 -4.85
CA GLU A 150 8.52 16.63 -4.33
C GLU A 150 8.38 16.59 -2.80
N LEU A 151 8.27 15.39 -2.22
CA LEU A 151 8.25 15.23 -0.77
C LEU A 151 9.57 15.67 -0.14
N ALA A 152 10.70 15.26 -0.69
CA ALA A 152 12.01 15.69 -0.19
C ALA A 152 12.20 17.21 -0.28
N GLN A 153 11.71 17.86 -1.33
CA GLN A 153 11.72 19.32 -1.44
C GLN A 153 10.79 20.00 -0.44
N ALA A 154 9.60 19.42 -0.22
CA ALA A 154 8.66 19.92 0.79
C ALA A 154 9.22 19.82 2.21
N ASP A 155 9.94 18.74 2.53
CA ASP A 155 10.62 18.54 3.81
C ASP A 155 11.79 19.54 3.99
N ALA A 156 12.43 19.95 2.90
CA ALA A 156 13.44 21.00 2.88
C ALA A 156 12.85 22.44 2.95
N GLY A 157 11.52 22.58 3.04
CA GLY A 157 10.85 23.88 3.26
C GLY A 157 10.19 24.47 2.00
N ASP A 158 10.24 23.83 0.82
CA ASP A 158 9.57 24.32 -0.38
C ASP A 158 8.04 24.21 -0.23
N SER A 159 7.37 25.36 -0.06
CA SER A 159 5.92 25.44 0.07
C SER A 159 5.17 25.03 -1.20
N ALA A 160 5.72 25.30 -2.38
CA ALA A 160 5.12 24.88 -3.64
C ALA A 160 5.21 23.36 -3.84
N ALA A 161 6.34 22.75 -3.46
CA ALA A 161 6.48 21.29 -3.43
C ALA A 161 5.47 20.64 -2.46
N ARG A 162 5.23 21.24 -1.31
CA ARG A 162 4.21 20.78 -0.36
C ARG A 162 2.80 20.73 -0.97
N LEU A 163 2.43 21.72 -1.76
CA LEU A 163 1.15 21.71 -2.49
C LEU A 163 1.12 20.61 -3.56
N ARG A 164 2.23 20.42 -4.29
CA ARG A 164 2.33 19.34 -5.29
C ARG A 164 2.23 17.97 -4.67
N VAL A 165 2.88 17.71 -3.52
CA VAL A 165 2.75 16.45 -2.76
C VAL A 165 1.30 16.16 -2.38
N ARG A 166 0.57 17.16 -1.88
CA ARG A 166 -0.84 17.00 -1.52
C ARG A 166 -1.72 16.58 -2.69
N LEU A 167 -1.37 16.99 -3.91
CA LEU A 167 -2.07 16.60 -5.13
C LEU A 167 -1.58 15.24 -5.67
N LEU A 168 -0.27 15.06 -5.78
CA LEU A 168 0.33 13.90 -6.44
C LEU A 168 0.14 12.60 -5.63
N THR A 169 0.22 12.66 -4.31
CA THR A 169 0.15 11.47 -3.46
C THR A 169 -1.18 10.72 -3.58
N PRO A 170 -2.36 11.35 -3.44
CA PRO A 170 -3.63 10.64 -3.63
C PRO A 170 -3.85 10.20 -5.08
N LEU A 171 -3.43 11.00 -6.08
CA LEU A 171 -3.51 10.62 -7.50
C LEU A 171 -2.66 9.39 -7.80
N LEU A 172 -1.40 9.39 -7.34
CA LEU A 172 -0.51 8.23 -7.45
C LEU A 172 -1.14 6.99 -6.84
N LYS A 173 -1.56 7.07 -5.57
CA LYS A 173 -2.16 5.92 -4.87
C LYS A 173 -3.38 5.39 -5.59
N PHE A 174 -4.30 6.27 -5.95
CA PHE A 174 -5.52 5.88 -6.65
C PHE A 174 -5.21 5.19 -7.98
N ARG A 175 -4.39 5.81 -8.82
CA ARG A 175 -4.12 5.31 -10.17
C ARG A 175 -3.26 4.04 -10.14
N ALA A 176 -2.12 4.07 -9.46
CA ALA A 176 -1.19 2.95 -9.45
C ALA A 176 -1.83 1.68 -8.84
N CYS A 177 -2.58 1.81 -7.74
CA CYS A 177 -3.23 0.65 -7.13
C CYS A 177 -4.35 0.05 -8.00
N ARG A 178 -5.07 0.87 -8.75
CA ARG A 178 -6.08 0.36 -9.70
C ARG A 178 -5.44 -0.32 -10.90
N ASP A 179 -4.37 0.24 -11.44
CA ASP A 179 -3.65 -0.34 -12.56
C ASP A 179 -2.92 -1.62 -12.16
N ALA A 180 -2.39 -1.71 -10.93
CA ALA A 180 -1.73 -2.91 -10.44
C ALA A 180 -2.63 -4.15 -10.45
N ARG A 181 -3.93 -4.00 -10.13
CA ARG A 181 -4.88 -5.12 -10.21
C ARG A 181 -5.03 -5.64 -11.64
N ARG A 182 -5.16 -4.72 -12.60
CA ARG A 182 -5.29 -5.10 -14.03
C ARG A 182 -4.00 -5.71 -14.54
N ALA A 183 -2.86 -5.07 -14.29
CA ALA A 183 -1.57 -5.55 -14.73
C ALA A 183 -1.22 -6.93 -14.17
N ALA A 184 -1.57 -7.19 -12.91
CA ALA A 184 -1.36 -8.51 -12.29
C ALA A 184 -2.27 -9.60 -12.91
N GLY A 185 -3.54 -9.28 -13.19
CA GLY A 185 -4.45 -10.18 -13.88
C GLY A 185 -4.00 -10.47 -15.32
N ASP A 186 -3.71 -9.43 -16.07
CA ASP A 186 -3.21 -9.53 -17.44
C ASP A 186 -1.91 -10.36 -17.53
N ALA A 187 -0.99 -10.19 -16.57
CA ALA A 187 0.26 -10.96 -16.51
C ALA A 187 0.00 -12.45 -16.19
N MET A 188 -0.92 -12.73 -15.27
CA MET A 188 -1.33 -14.11 -14.96
C MET A 188 -1.88 -14.82 -16.20
N GLU A 189 -2.68 -14.13 -17.01
CA GLU A 189 -3.22 -14.67 -18.28
C GLU A 189 -2.12 -14.97 -19.31
N VAL A 190 -1.05 -14.18 -19.34
CA VAL A 190 0.12 -14.46 -20.22
C VAL A 190 0.74 -15.83 -19.92
N ARG A 191 0.79 -16.23 -18.65
CA ARG A 191 1.28 -17.55 -18.24
C ARG A 191 0.31 -18.67 -18.63
N GLY A 192 -0.97 -18.38 -18.87
CA GLY A 192 -2.02 -19.36 -19.10
C GLY A 192 -2.44 -20.10 -17.83
N GLY A 193 -2.90 -21.33 -17.93
CA GLY A 193 -3.42 -22.10 -16.78
C GLY A 193 -2.45 -22.19 -15.59
N ALA A 194 -1.15 -22.27 -15.87
CA ALA A 194 -0.13 -22.28 -14.81
C ALA A 194 -0.10 -20.98 -13.98
N GLY A 195 -0.53 -19.86 -14.52
CA GLY A 195 -0.61 -18.60 -13.77
C GLY A 195 -1.67 -18.61 -12.66
N TYR A 196 -2.64 -19.50 -12.75
CA TYR A 196 -3.74 -19.63 -11.79
C TYR A 196 -3.43 -20.56 -10.60
N ILE A 197 -2.30 -21.28 -10.65
CA ILE A 197 -1.92 -22.22 -9.58
C ILE A 197 -0.89 -21.63 -8.62
N GLU A 198 -0.97 -22.02 -7.35
CA GLU A 198 -0.21 -21.44 -6.24
C GLU A 198 1.29 -21.69 -6.29
N GLU A 199 1.76 -22.66 -7.08
CA GLU A 199 3.19 -22.94 -7.28
C GLU A 199 3.94 -21.76 -7.92
N TRP A 200 3.21 -20.89 -8.62
CA TRP A 200 3.77 -19.71 -9.30
C TRP A 200 3.40 -18.41 -8.58
N SER A 201 4.18 -17.38 -8.81
CA SER A 201 4.01 -16.10 -8.09
C SER A 201 2.78 -15.30 -8.52
N ASP A 202 2.21 -15.59 -9.71
CA ASP A 202 1.15 -14.78 -10.33
C ASP A 202 -0.11 -14.70 -9.48
N ALA A 203 -0.58 -15.85 -8.94
CA ALA A 203 -1.74 -15.91 -8.07
C ALA A 203 -1.57 -15.02 -6.82
N ARG A 204 -0.39 -15.07 -6.18
CA ARG A 204 -0.07 -14.23 -5.02
C ARG A 204 0.02 -12.76 -5.39
N VAL A 205 0.70 -12.41 -6.49
CA VAL A 205 0.84 -11.02 -6.96
C VAL A 205 -0.53 -10.41 -7.24
N LEU A 206 -1.45 -11.17 -7.86
CA LEU A 206 -2.82 -10.73 -8.11
C LEU A 206 -3.57 -10.44 -6.80
N ARG A 207 -3.54 -11.38 -5.84
CA ARG A 207 -4.20 -11.20 -4.54
C ARG A 207 -3.65 -9.98 -3.79
N ASP A 208 -2.33 -9.81 -3.76
CA ASP A 208 -1.66 -8.71 -3.07
C ASP A 208 -1.96 -7.36 -3.72
N ALA A 209 -2.15 -7.31 -5.05
CA ALA A 209 -2.50 -6.10 -5.78
C ALA A 209 -3.91 -5.58 -5.44
N HIS A 210 -4.85 -6.47 -5.08
CA HIS A 210 -6.23 -6.09 -4.78
C HIS A 210 -6.34 -5.19 -3.55
N LEU A 211 -5.54 -5.40 -2.52
CA LEU A 211 -5.61 -4.60 -1.30
C LEU A 211 -5.40 -3.11 -1.55
N GLY A 212 -4.44 -2.75 -2.40
CA GLY A 212 -4.04 -1.37 -2.63
C GLY A 212 -5.17 -0.45 -3.08
N SER A 213 -6.17 -0.95 -3.79
CA SER A 213 -7.31 -0.16 -4.27
C SER A 213 -8.48 -0.09 -3.27
N ILE A 214 -8.41 -0.82 -2.15
CA ILE A 214 -9.49 -0.91 -1.17
C ILE A 214 -9.21 0.01 0.03
N TRP A 215 -8.00 -0.04 0.58
CA TRP A 215 -7.68 0.71 1.78
C TRP A 215 -7.17 2.13 1.48
N GLU A 216 -7.49 3.12 2.37
CA GLU A 216 -7.21 4.57 2.30
C GLU A 216 -7.85 5.30 1.13
#